data_aa823e283dfa817c6fe6ad4b6bfd4768
#
_entry.id   aa823e283dfa817c6fe6ad4b6bfd4768
#
_cell.length_a   1.000
_cell.length_b   1.000
_cell.length_c   1.000
_cell.angle_alpha   90.00
_cell.angle_beta   90.00
_cell.angle_gamma   90.00
#
_symmetry.space_group_name_H-M   'P 1'
#
loop_
_entity.id
_entity.type
_entity.pdbx_description
1 polymer ?
#
loop_
_entity_poly.entity_id
_entity_poly.type
_entity_poly.pdbx_seq_one_letter_code
_entity_poly.pdbx_strand_id
1 'polypeptide(L)'
;MSTAPTMSVVIIHRDRPDAVGRTVQAFRDQTIATRIIVVDNGSTDATQTALPELVDDAELVLTGANLGFGPGGNVGLRRWLHHHDTEWVAIAPHDALPDPDTLEVMLVELASHPEVGLASADVGDDALPIIDPYLGTIDAPPTVESGFEYSGYPHGTLMLVRRACAEEVGIFDERYFAYCEESELALRADKAGWKCGLIRGAMVRNPGMSASIERVAYLQLRNTLLMLREHFGRRHAAFRIVVALVQIPMGLVHAPARGLHWSPRGRLLAVRDHLRKRYGAPPDDVRV
;
A
#
# COMPACT_ATOMS: atom_id res chain seq x y z
N MET A 1 -25.18 15.52 20.81
CA MET A 1 -25.19 14.06 20.57
C MET A 1 -23.86 13.75 19.90
N SER A 2 -22.94 13.05 20.56
CA SER A 2 -21.72 12.59 19.91
C SER A 2 -22.14 11.55 18.86
N THR A 3 -22.00 11.86 17.60
CA THR A 3 -22.16 10.86 16.53
C THR A 3 -21.05 9.83 16.72
N ALA A 4 -21.40 8.55 16.65
CA ALA A 4 -20.38 7.49 16.66
C ALA A 4 -19.31 7.78 15.59
N PRO A 5 -18.03 7.48 15.85
CA PRO A 5 -16.98 7.70 14.88
C PRO A 5 -17.29 6.97 13.58
N THR A 6 -17.10 7.66 12.46
CA THR A 6 -17.33 7.10 11.12
C THR A 6 -16.03 7.19 10.34
N MET A 7 -15.64 6.12 9.62
CA MET A 7 -14.46 6.10 8.77
C MET A 7 -14.84 5.83 7.32
N SER A 8 -14.19 6.53 6.39
CA SER A 8 -14.26 6.16 4.97
C SER A 8 -13.28 5.03 4.68
N VAL A 9 -13.66 4.10 3.81
CA VAL A 9 -12.84 2.95 3.42
C VAL A 9 -12.78 2.89 1.89
N VAL A 10 -11.58 2.89 1.33
CA VAL A 10 -11.32 2.71 -0.11
C VAL A 10 -10.78 1.31 -0.33
N ILE A 11 -11.52 0.49 -1.07
CA ILE A 11 -11.12 -0.88 -1.42
C ILE A 11 -10.77 -0.91 -2.90
N ILE A 12 -9.51 -1.25 -3.23
CA ILE A 12 -9.05 -1.39 -4.60
C ILE A 12 -9.26 -2.83 -5.06
N HIS A 13 -10.10 -3.02 -6.07
CA HIS A 13 -10.49 -4.33 -6.58
C HIS A 13 -10.05 -4.53 -8.03
N ARG A 14 -9.70 -5.78 -8.38
CA ARG A 14 -9.56 -6.22 -9.76
C ARG A 14 -9.68 -7.74 -9.87
N ASP A 15 -10.63 -8.21 -10.71
CA ASP A 15 -10.81 -9.60 -11.13
C ASP A 15 -10.86 -10.66 -10.00
N ARG A 16 -11.33 -10.27 -8.80
CA ARG A 16 -11.46 -11.16 -7.64
C ARG A 16 -12.80 -10.94 -6.93
N PRO A 17 -13.92 -11.27 -7.61
CA PRO A 17 -15.28 -10.99 -7.09
C PRO A 17 -15.52 -11.64 -5.72
N ASP A 18 -15.10 -12.90 -5.52
CA ASP A 18 -15.28 -13.61 -4.25
C ASP A 18 -14.48 -12.95 -3.09
N ALA A 19 -13.34 -12.35 -3.40
CA ALA A 19 -12.51 -11.70 -2.39
C ALA A 19 -13.13 -10.36 -1.97
N VAL A 20 -13.53 -9.51 -2.94
CA VAL A 20 -14.06 -8.18 -2.64
C VAL A 20 -15.33 -8.23 -1.79
N GLY A 21 -16.23 -9.17 -2.04
CA GLY A 21 -17.45 -9.33 -1.23
C GLY A 21 -17.13 -9.62 0.24
N ARG A 22 -16.13 -10.50 0.51
CA ARG A 22 -15.68 -10.79 1.87
C ARG A 22 -15.01 -9.57 2.53
N THR A 23 -14.21 -8.84 1.77
CA THR A 23 -13.54 -7.63 2.27
C THR A 23 -14.56 -6.53 2.60
N VAL A 24 -15.52 -6.28 1.72
CA VAL A 24 -16.63 -5.33 1.98
C VAL A 24 -17.38 -5.74 3.25
N GLN A 25 -17.70 -7.02 3.40
CA GLN A 25 -18.38 -7.50 4.60
C GLN A 25 -17.52 -7.31 5.87
N ALA A 26 -16.23 -7.62 5.83
CA ALA A 26 -15.33 -7.43 6.97
C ALA A 26 -15.21 -5.96 7.42
N PHE A 27 -15.32 -5.01 6.47
CA PHE A 27 -15.38 -3.58 6.81
C PHE A 27 -16.76 -3.12 7.27
N ARG A 28 -17.85 -3.75 6.86
CA ARG A 28 -19.19 -3.50 7.43
C ARG A 28 -19.32 -4.00 8.86
N ASP A 29 -18.67 -5.10 9.16
CA ASP A 29 -18.72 -5.75 10.48
C ASP A 29 -17.80 -5.08 11.52
N GLN A 30 -17.16 -3.95 11.17
CA GLN A 30 -16.35 -3.19 12.12
C GLN A 30 -17.23 -2.59 13.23
N THR A 31 -16.66 -2.47 14.44
CA THR A 31 -17.34 -1.86 15.60
C THR A 31 -17.66 -0.38 15.41
N ILE A 32 -16.99 0.29 14.48
CA ILE A 32 -17.30 1.67 14.08
C ILE A 32 -18.03 1.69 12.74
N ALA A 33 -18.82 2.73 12.49
CA ALA A 33 -19.51 2.90 11.21
C ALA A 33 -18.52 3.17 10.07
N THR A 34 -18.71 2.52 8.91
CA THR A 34 -17.88 2.70 7.73
C THR A 34 -18.67 3.20 6.53
N ARG A 35 -18.03 4.02 5.69
CA ARG A 35 -18.52 4.43 4.36
C ARG A 35 -17.57 3.85 3.31
N ILE A 36 -18.03 2.84 2.57
CA ILE A 36 -17.18 2.04 1.70
C ILE A 36 -17.25 2.56 0.27
N ILE A 37 -16.07 2.77 -0.34
CA ILE A 37 -15.87 3.09 -1.75
C ILE A 37 -15.11 1.91 -2.35
N VAL A 38 -15.71 1.19 -3.28
CA VAL A 38 -15.05 0.13 -4.04
C VAL A 38 -14.60 0.68 -5.38
N VAL A 39 -13.30 0.68 -5.63
CA VAL A 39 -12.72 1.08 -6.91
C VAL A 39 -12.44 -0.17 -7.72
N ASP A 40 -13.25 -0.42 -8.75
CA ASP A 40 -12.98 -1.45 -9.74
C ASP A 40 -11.88 -0.98 -10.69
N ASN A 41 -10.71 -1.53 -10.55
CA ASN A 41 -9.49 -1.11 -11.23
C ASN A 41 -9.28 -1.87 -12.55
N GLY A 42 -10.31 -1.81 -13.42
CA GLY A 42 -10.30 -2.40 -14.75
C GLY A 42 -10.42 -3.92 -14.74
N SER A 43 -11.43 -4.44 -14.08
CA SER A 43 -11.82 -5.85 -14.15
C SER A 43 -12.45 -6.21 -15.50
N THR A 44 -12.57 -7.51 -15.77
CA THR A 44 -13.29 -8.04 -16.92
C THR A 44 -14.79 -7.76 -16.83
N ASP A 45 -15.50 -7.74 -17.97
CA ASP A 45 -16.95 -7.49 -18.05
C ASP A 45 -17.76 -8.43 -17.15
N ALA A 46 -17.36 -9.72 -17.08
CA ALA A 46 -18.03 -10.71 -16.24
C ALA A 46 -17.93 -10.34 -14.74
N THR A 47 -16.76 -9.89 -14.29
CA THR A 47 -16.55 -9.43 -12.91
C THR A 47 -17.35 -8.16 -12.67
N GLN A 48 -17.29 -7.16 -13.57
CA GLN A 48 -18.02 -5.90 -13.42
C GLN A 48 -19.52 -6.08 -13.31
N THR A 49 -20.08 -7.06 -14.05
CA THR A 49 -21.52 -7.40 -13.97
C THR A 49 -21.91 -7.95 -12.59
N ALA A 50 -21.05 -8.70 -11.92
CA ALA A 50 -21.32 -9.27 -10.62
C ALA A 50 -21.12 -8.28 -9.45
N LEU A 51 -20.29 -7.25 -9.62
CA LEU A 51 -19.91 -6.34 -8.54
C LEU A 51 -21.07 -5.66 -7.83
N PRO A 52 -22.11 -5.11 -8.50
CA PRO A 52 -23.20 -4.43 -7.81
C PRO A 52 -23.90 -5.29 -6.75
N GLU A 53 -24.08 -6.59 -7.00
CA GLU A 53 -24.68 -7.53 -6.04
C GLU A 53 -23.73 -7.87 -4.88
N LEU A 54 -22.41 -7.88 -5.13
CA LEU A 54 -21.40 -8.25 -4.14
C LEU A 54 -21.06 -7.11 -3.18
N VAL A 55 -21.15 -5.86 -3.66
CA VAL A 55 -20.76 -4.68 -2.87
C VAL A 55 -21.98 -3.90 -2.33
N ASP A 56 -23.19 -4.25 -2.81
CA ASP A 56 -24.51 -3.75 -2.36
C ASP A 56 -24.53 -2.21 -2.24
N ASP A 57 -24.66 -1.67 -1.01
CA ASP A 57 -24.75 -0.24 -0.72
C ASP A 57 -23.40 0.51 -0.75
N ALA A 58 -22.28 -0.15 -1.04
CA ALA A 58 -21.00 0.54 -1.19
C ALA A 58 -20.98 1.39 -2.47
N GLU A 59 -20.28 2.52 -2.43
CA GLU A 59 -20.08 3.34 -3.61
C GLU A 59 -19.14 2.64 -4.59
N LEU A 60 -19.63 2.25 -5.77
CA LEU A 60 -18.82 1.59 -6.81
C LEU A 60 -18.31 2.61 -7.82
N VAL A 61 -16.98 2.63 -8.03
CA VAL A 61 -16.30 3.49 -9.00
C VAL A 61 -15.52 2.64 -10.00
N LEU A 62 -15.83 2.76 -11.29
CA LEU A 62 -15.16 2.02 -12.37
C LEU A 62 -14.06 2.88 -13.00
N THR A 63 -12.83 2.37 -13.08
CA THR A 63 -11.71 3.07 -13.74
C THR A 63 -11.63 2.81 -15.24
N GLY A 64 -12.24 1.72 -15.73
CA GLY A 64 -12.20 1.27 -17.12
C GLY A 64 -10.88 0.66 -17.57
N ALA A 65 -9.82 0.73 -16.77
CA ALA A 65 -8.50 0.16 -17.07
C ALA A 65 -7.73 -0.12 -15.79
N ASN A 66 -6.76 -1.05 -15.83
CA ASN A 66 -5.86 -1.29 -14.71
C ASN A 66 -4.84 -0.16 -14.56
N LEU A 67 -5.08 0.74 -13.64
CA LEU A 67 -4.22 1.88 -13.33
C LEU A 67 -3.04 1.51 -12.42
N GLY A 68 -3.09 0.33 -11.76
CA GLY A 68 -2.20 -0.05 -10.67
C GLY A 68 -2.82 0.23 -9.30
N PHE A 69 -2.14 -0.18 -8.21
CA PHE A 69 -2.67 -0.03 -6.85
C PHE A 69 -2.70 1.45 -6.42
N GLY A 70 -1.56 2.15 -6.50
CA GLY A 70 -1.48 3.56 -6.11
C GLY A 70 -2.42 4.46 -6.92
N PRO A 71 -2.33 4.51 -8.25
CA PRO A 71 -3.24 5.32 -9.07
C PRO A 71 -4.71 4.90 -8.96
N GLY A 72 -5.01 3.60 -8.83
CA GLY A 72 -6.36 3.10 -8.55
C GLY A 72 -6.87 3.58 -7.18
N GLY A 73 -6.03 3.51 -6.15
CA GLY A 73 -6.31 4.07 -4.82
C GLY A 73 -6.59 5.56 -4.86
N ASN A 74 -5.87 6.31 -5.70
CA ASN A 74 -6.09 7.74 -5.88
C ASN A 74 -7.49 8.09 -6.38
N VAL A 75 -8.13 7.22 -7.17
CA VAL A 75 -9.52 7.43 -7.60
C VAL A 75 -10.44 7.47 -6.39
N GLY A 76 -10.31 6.50 -5.48
CA GLY A 76 -11.08 6.45 -4.24
C GLY A 76 -10.71 7.58 -3.26
N LEU A 77 -9.41 7.91 -3.13
CA LEU A 77 -8.94 9.00 -2.26
C LEU A 77 -9.46 10.36 -2.71
N ARG A 78 -9.48 10.66 -4.03
CA ARG A 78 -10.10 11.88 -4.55
C ARG A 78 -11.59 11.92 -4.23
N ARG A 79 -12.27 10.77 -4.35
CA ARG A 79 -13.70 10.66 -4.01
C ARG A 79 -13.92 10.97 -2.53
N TRP A 80 -13.13 10.39 -1.63
CA TRP A 80 -13.15 10.71 -0.21
C TRP A 80 -12.90 12.19 0.06
N LEU A 81 -11.85 12.79 -0.49
CA LEU A 81 -11.49 14.19 -0.25
C LEU A 81 -12.60 15.16 -0.69
N HIS A 82 -13.32 14.85 -1.76
CA HIS A 82 -14.33 15.73 -2.33
C HIS A 82 -15.75 15.52 -1.79
N HIS A 83 -16.10 14.32 -1.33
CA HIS A 83 -17.48 13.96 -1.02
C HIS A 83 -17.71 13.43 0.39
N HIS A 84 -16.67 13.14 1.14
CA HIS A 84 -16.78 12.67 2.53
C HIS A 84 -16.13 13.69 3.46
N ASP A 85 -16.53 13.68 4.73
CA ASP A 85 -16.10 14.60 5.79
C ASP A 85 -15.32 13.91 6.92
N THR A 86 -14.99 12.62 6.75
CA THR A 86 -14.26 11.84 7.76
C THR A 86 -12.79 12.33 7.89
N GLU A 87 -12.28 12.37 9.12
CA GLU A 87 -10.89 12.76 9.41
C GLU A 87 -9.90 11.77 8.82
N TRP A 88 -10.25 10.47 8.85
CA TRP A 88 -9.42 9.39 8.36
C TRP A 88 -10.09 8.64 7.22
N VAL A 89 -9.27 8.12 6.31
CA VAL A 89 -9.66 7.12 5.32
C VAL A 89 -8.78 5.88 5.46
N ALA A 90 -9.40 4.71 5.46
CA ALA A 90 -8.72 3.44 5.32
C ALA A 90 -8.54 3.10 3.83
N ILE A 91 -7.39 2.56 3.45
CA ILE A 91 -7.10 2.07 2.10
C ILE A 91 -6.70 0.61 2.22
N ALA A 92 -7.32 -0.26 1.41
CA ALA A 92 -7.08 -1.68 1.45
C ALA A 92 -7.23 -2.34 0.07
N PRO A 93 -6.49 -3.42 -0.24
CA PRO A 93 -6.78 -4.29 -1.36
C PRO A 93 -8.05 -5.12 -1.11
N HIS A 94 -8.59 -5.70 -2.18
CA HIS A 94 -9.83 -6.48 -2.18
C HIS A 94 -9.78 -7.79 -1.37
N ASP A 95 -8.65 -8.14 -0.78
CA ASP A 95 -8.43 -9.36 0.01
C ASP A 95 -7.95 -9.08 1.45
N ALA A 96 -8.00 -7.82 1.87
CA ALA A 96 -7.75 -7.44 3.26
C ALA A 96 -8.94 -7.85 4.15
N LEU A 97 -8.64 -8.54 5.23
CA LEU A 97 -9.63 -9.03 6.20
C LEU A 97 -9.26 -8.53 7.61
N PRO A 98 -9.68 -7.31 7.98
CA PRO A 98 -9.49 -6.80 9.33
C PRO A 98 -10.33 -7.60 10.35
N ASP A 99 -9.82 -7.71 11.58
CA ASP A 99 -10.62 -8.20 12.69
C ASP A 99 -11.71 -7.17 13.05
N PRO A 100 -12.82 -7.54 13.70
CA PRO A 100 -14.00 -6.67 13.84
C PRO A 100 -13.77 -5.33 14.56
N ASP A 101 -12.74 -5.21 15.39
CA ASP A 101 -12.39 -4.02 16.17
C ASP A 101 -11.16 -3.27 15.64
N THR A 102 -10.56 -3.73 14.53
CA THR A 102 -9.31 -3.18 14.00
C THR A 102 -9.35 -1.67 13.83
N LEU A 103 -10.39 -1.14 13.17
CA LEU A 103 -10.47 0.31 12.91
C LEU A 103 -10.70 1.12 14.19
N GLU A 104 -11.45 0.60 15.15
CA GLU A 104 -11.67 1.25 16.45
C GLU A 104 -10.36 1.31 17.24
N VAL A 105 -9.64 0.19 17.36
CA VAL A 105 -8.33 0.13 18.04
C VAL A 105 -7.36 1.13 17.40
N MET A 106 -7.29 1.19 16.07
CA MET A 106 -6.44 2.16 15.39
C MET A 106 -6.82 3.60 15.71
N LEU A 107 -8.10 3.96 15.71
CA LEU A 107 -8.54 5.33 16.03
C LEU A 107 -8.28 5.72 17.48
N VAL A 108 -8.46 4.78 18.42
CA VAL A 108 -8.20 5.01 19.84
C VAL A 108 -6.72 5.33 20.09
N GLU A 109 -5.83 4.54 19.52
CA GLU A 109 -4.38 4.78 19.60
C GLU A 109 -3.98 6.11 18.95
N LEU A 110 -4.47 6.38 17.73
CA LEU A 110 -4.15 7.58 16.97
C LEU A 110 -4.71 8.87 17.59
N ALA A 111 -5.71 8.80 18.47
CA ALA A 111 -6.22 9.97 19.18
C ALA A 111 -5.15 10.62 20.09
N SER A 112 -4.16 9.85 20.56
CA SER A 112 -3.05 10.34 21.37
C SER A 112 -1.84 10.80 20.55
N HIS A 113 -1.91 10.68 19.20
CA HIS A 113 -0.81 10.97 18.28
C HIS A 113 -1.25 11.96 17.16
N PRO A 114 -1.47 13.25 17.50
CA PRO A 114 -1.92 14.25 16.53
C PRO A 114 -0.91 14.52 15.40
N GLU A 115 0.36 14.21 15.61
CA GLU A 115 1.44 14.33 14.63
C GLU A 115 1.43 13.23 13.57
N VAL A 116 0.65 12.15 13.77
CA VAL A 116 0.59 11.03 12.83
C VAL A 116 -0.36 11.37 11.69
N GLY A 117 0.17 11.35 10.47
CA GLY A 117 -0.58 11.55 9.22
C GLY A 117 -0.89 10.27 8.48
N LEU A 118 -0.08 9.22 8.70
CA LEU A 118 -0.21 7.90 8.08
C LEU A 118 -0.09 6.81 9.14
N ALA A 119 -0.88 5.75 9.05
CA ALA A 119 -0.77 4.63 9.97
C ALA A 119 -1.10 3.31 9.26
N SER A 120 -0.66 2.19 9.79
CA SER A 120 -1.07 0.88 9.33
C SER A 120 -1.54 -0.03 10.47
N ALA A 121 -2.39 -0.98 10.10
CA ALA A 121 -2.75 -2.11 10.94
C ALA A 121 -1.59 -3.11 11.02
N ASP A 122 -1.66 -4.00 12.00
CA ASP A 122 -0.74 -5.12 12.19
C ASP A 122 -1.08 -6.27 11.25
N VAL A 123 -0.12 -6.72 10.46
CA VAL A 123 -0.28 -7.88 9.56
C VAL A 123 0.19 -9.20 10.18
N GLY A 124 0.69 -9.16 11.42
CA GLY A 124 1.10 -10.33 12.19
C GLY A 124 2.43 -10.95 11.76
N ASP A 125 3.34 -10.16 11.19
CA ASP A 125 4.65 -10.62 10.71
C ASP A 125 5.82 -10.25 11.63
N ASP A 126 5.54 -9.65 12.79
CA ASP A 126 6.52 -9.17 13.77
C ASP A 126 7.61 -8.26 13.15
N ALA A 127 7.28 -7.60 12.06
CA ALA A 127 8.18 -6.69 11.37
C ALA A 127 7.81 -5.22 11.63
N LEU A 128 8.82 -4.35 11.76
CA LEU A 128 8.68 -2.91 11.77
C LEU A 128 9.14 -2.35 10.43
N PRO A 129 8.23 -1.83 9.59
CA PRO A 129 8.59 -1.22 8.31
C PRO A 129 9.45 0.04 8.51
N ILE A 130 10.66 0.05 7.95
CA ILE A 130 11.55 1.23 7.96
C ILE A 130 12.08 1.54 6.56
N ILE A 131 12.56 2.76 6.36
CA ILE A 131 13.17 3.20 5.10
C ILE A 131 14.67 3.44 5.33
N ASP A 132 15.49 2.61 4.69
CA ASP A 132 16.93 2.80 4.64
C ASP A 132 17.32 3.61 3.39
N PRO A 133 18.13 4.67 3.52
CA PRO A 133 18.49 5.54 2.39
C PRO A 133 19.31 4.86 1.28
N TYR A 134 19.86 3.68 1.52
CA TYR A 134 20.65 2.91 0.55
C TYR A 134 19.94 1.66 0.03
N LEU A 135 19.16 1.00 0.89
CA LEU A 135 18.50 -0.26 0.54
C LEU A 135 17.02 -0.07 0.12
N GLY A 136 16.39 1.01 0.56
CA GLY A 136 14.97 1.27 0.39
C GLY A 136 14.16 0.75 1.57
N THR A 137 13.00 0.15 1.32
CA THR A 137 12.17 -0.45 2.36
C THR A 137 12.81 -1.73 2.90
N ILE A 138 12.94 -1.82 4.21
CA ILE A 138 13.44 -2.97 4.93
C ILE A 138 12.62 -3.18 6.22
N ASP A 139 12.73 -4.36 6.79
CA ASP A 139 12.07 -4.72 8.03
C ASP A 139 13.08 -4.70 9.19
N ALA A 140 12.69 -4.13 10.31
CA ALA A 140 13.41 -4.14 11.58
C ALA A 140 12.61 -4.95 12.61
N PRO A 141 13.23 -5.40 13.70
CA PRO A 141 12.50 -5.96 14.84
C PRO A 141 11.54 -4.91 15.45
N PRO A 142 10.35 -5.32 15.94
CA PRO A 142 9.45 -4.43 16.64
C PRO A 142 10.09 -3.88 17.93
N THR A 143 9.67 -2.69 18.36
CA THR A 143 10.15 -2.05 19.58
C THR A 143 9.12 -2.14 20.71
N VAL A 144 7.88 -2.49 20.38
CA VAL A 144 6.78 -2.75 21.32
C VAL A 144 6.04 -4.04 20.96
N GLU A 145 5.43 -4.67 21.94
CA GLU A 145 4.63 -5.90 21.74
C GLU A 145 3.18 -5.58 21.37
N SER A 146 2.65 -4.41 21.77
CA SER A 146 1.27 -3.98 21.49
C SER A 146 1.14 -2.46 21.53
N GLY A 147 0.08 -1.93 20.91
CA GLY A 147 -0.22 -0.50 20.86
C GLY A 147 0.56 0.24 19.78
N PHE A 148 0.73 1.53 19.95
CA PHE A 148 1.33 2.41 18.95
C PHE A 148 2.86 2.27 18.87
N GLU A 149 3.37 2.20 17.62
CA GLU A 149 4.80 2.21 17.30
C GLU A 149 5.06 3.13 16.10
N TYR A 150 6.10 3.97 16.18
CA TYR A 150 6.52 4.74 15.00
C TYR A 150 7.13 3.83 13.95
N SER A 151 6.70 3.99 12.70
CA SER A 151 7.22 3.24 11.55
C SER A 151 7.75 4.18 10.46
N GLY A 152 8.54 3.65 9.53
CA GLY A 152 9.04 4.42 8.40
C GLY A 152 7.99 4.63 7.31
N TYR A 153 7.05 3.71 7.18
CA TYR A 153 5.94 3.77 6.23
C TYR A 153 4.82 2.82 6.65
N PRO A 154 3.56 3.05 6.21
CA PRO A 154 2.45 2.17 6.51
C PRO A 154 2.49 0.92 5.61
N HIS A 155 2.08 -0.23 6.15
CA HIS A 155 1.89 -1.44 5.35
C HIS A 155 0.63 -1.33 4.47
N GLY A 156 0.77 -1.64 3.16
CA GLY A 156 -0.29 -1.45 2.17
C GLY A 156 -1.51 -2.39 2.29
N THR A 157 -1.50 -3.38 3.18
CA THR A 157 -2.65 -4.28 3.41
C THR A 157 -3.84 -3.55 4.05
N LEU A 158 -3.58 -2.67 5.02
CA LEU A 158 -4.57 -1.76 5.58
C LEU A 158 -3.83 -0.54 6.12
N MET A 159 -3.93 0.57 5.40
CA MET A 159 -3.34 1.83 5.84
C MET A 159 -4.41 2.90 6.05
N LEU A 160 -4.17 3.76 7.02
CA LEU A 160 -4.96 4.96 7.27
C LEU A 160 -4.22 6.19 6.78
N VAL A 161 -4.96 7.12 6.19
CA VAL A 161 -4.47 8.44 5.79
C VAL A 161 -5.32 9.50 6.47
N ARG A 162 -4.67 10.43 7.21
CA ARG A 162 -5.33 11.57 7.83
C ARG A 162 -5.62 12.63 6.76
N ARG A 163 -6.81 13.22 6.79
CA ARG A 163 -7.24 14.25 5.82
C ARG A 163 -6.28 15.42 5.76
N ALA A 164 -5.91 15.99 6.89
CA ALA A 164 -5.00 17.12 6.94
C ALA A 164 -3.63 16.80 6.30
N CYS A 165 -3.12 15.58 6.50
CA CYS A 165 -1.90 15.12 5.85
C CYS A 165 -2.09 15.02 4.32
N ALA A 166 -3.18 14.39 3.85
CA ALA A 166 -3.45 14.27 2.43
C ALA A 166 -3.67 15.62 1.74
N GLU A 167 -4.31 16.57 2.40
CA GLU A 167 -4.51 17.94 1.88
C GLU A 167 -3.19 18.72 1.78
N GLU A 168 -2.24 18.50 2.69
CA GLU A 168 -0.94 19.17 2.69
C GLU A 168 0.06 18.54 1.72
N VAL A 169 0.24 17.20 1.76
CA VAL A 169 1.29 16.53 0.99
C VAL A 169 0.77 15.87 -0.30
N GLY A 170 -0.53 15.82 -0.50
CA GLY A 170 -1.18 15.11 -1.61
C GLY A 170 -1.36 13.62 -1.33
N ILE A 171 -1.74 12.90 -2.37
CA ILE A 171 -2.02 11.46 -2.37
C ILE A 171 -0.90 10.69 -3.08
N PHE A 172 -1.08 9.43 -3.45
CA PHE A 172 -0.02 8.62 -4.08
C PHE A 172 0.54 9.25 -5.36
N ASP A 173 1.85 9.13 -5.57
CA ASP A 173 2.49 9.48 -6.84
C ASP A 173 2.17 8.41 -7.90
N GLU A 174 1.52 8.78 -8.97
CA GLU A 174 1.02 7.85 -10.00
C GLU A 174 2.13 7.19 -10.84
N ARG A 175 3.37 7.64 -10.69
CA ARG A 175 4.55 6.95 -11.26
C ARG A 175 4.78 5.57 -10.61
N TYR A 176 4.27 5.38 -9.38
CA TYR A 176 4.29 4.10 -8.67
C TYR A 176 3.02 3.32 -9.00
N PHE A 177 3.11 2.44 -9.98
CA PHE A 177 1.98 1.61 -10.40
C PHE A 177 1.48 0.69 -9.28
N ALA A 178 2.40 0.04 -8.60
CA ALA A 178 2.21 -0.75 -7.38
C ALA A 178 3.57 -0.96 -6.72
N TYR A 179 3.57 -1.10 -5.39
CA TYR A 179 4.74 -1.18 -4.50
C TYR A 179 5.54 0.13 -4.38
N CYS A 180 5.89 0.48 -3.16
CA CYS A 180 6.58 1.70 -2.73
C CYS A 180 5.76 3.01 -2.83
N GLU A 181 4.52 3.01 -3.28
CA GLU A 181 3.66 4.21 -3.27
C GLU A 181 3.39 4.70 -1.85
N GLU A 182 3.16 3.79 -0.91
CA GLU A 182 2.98 4.09 0.51
C GLU A 182 4.26 4.62 1.16
N SER A 183 5.41 4.05 0.78
CA SER A 183 6.71 4.48 1.30
C SER A 183 7.12 5.86 0.77
N GLU A 184 6.80 6.13 -0.50
CA GLU A 184 7.01 7.44 -1.11
C GLU A 184 6.14 8.52 -0.47
N LEU A 185 4.85 8.19 -0.23
CA LEU A 185 3.93 9.08 0.47
C LEU A 185 4.42 9.36 1.89
N ALA A 186 4.90 8.34 2.61
CA ALA A 186 5.46 8.49 3.96
C ALA A 186 6.69 9.44 3.98
N LEU A 187 7.57 9.36 2.98
CA LEU A 187 8.72 10.27 2.87
C LEU A 187 8.31 11.73 2.57
N ARG A 188 7.22 11.94 1.80
CA ARG A 188 6.66 13.30 1.62
C ARG A 188 6.03 13.80 2.91
N ALA A 189 5.28 12.96 3.59
CA ALA A 189 4.66 13.27 4.88
C ALA A 189 5.71 13.63 5.93
N ASP A 190 6.78 12.83 6.08
CA ASP A 190 7.86 13.12 7.04
C ASP A 190 8.57 14.45 6.75
N LYS A 191 8.79 14.81 5.49
CA LYS A 191 9.34 16.13 5.10
C LYS A 191 8.43 17.30 5.47
N ALA A 192 7.13 17.09 5.54
CA ALA A 192 6.15 18.08 6.00
C ALA A 192 5.95 18.07 7.53
N GLY A 193 6.62 17.16 8.25
CA GLY A 193 6.56 17.06 9.71
C GLY A 193 5.59 16.02 10.24
N TRP A 194 4.82 15.37 9.36
CA TRP A 194 3.94 14.25 9.74
C TRP A 194 4.73 13.00 10.07
N LYS A 195 4.19 12.18 10.96
CA LYS A 195 4.77 10.87 11.32
C LYS A 195 3.94 9.73 10.77
N CYS A 196 4.56 8.55 10.70
CA CYS A 196 3.92 7.30 10.38
C CYS A 196 3.87 6.38 11.60
N GLY A 197 2.74 5.68 11.81
CA GLY A 197 2.52 4.74 12.90
C GLY A 197 2.15 3.34 12.41
N LEU A 198 2.48 2.35 13.23
CA LEU A 198 1.98 0.99 13.17
C LEU A 198 1.26 0.70 14.48
N ILE A 199 0.04 0.18 14.40
CA ILE A 199 -0.74 -0.15 15.61
C ILE A 199 -0.71 -1.65 15.81
N ARG A 200 0.16 -2.10 16.73
CA ARG A 200 0.30 -3.51 17.10
C ARG A 200 -0.96 -4.04 17.77
N GLY A 201 -1.43 -5.19 17.30
CA GLY A 201 -2.65 -5.82 17.76
C GLY A 201 -3.93 -5.37 17.03
N ALA A 202 -3.91 -4.30 16.24
CA ALA A 202 -4.98 -3.97 15.31
C ALA A 202 -4.83 -4.85 14.05
N MET A 203 -5.35 -6.07 14.12
CA MET A 203 -5.02 -7.13 13.17
C MET A 203 -5.74 -7.00 11.84
N VAL A 204 -4.99 -7.23 10.75
CA VAL A 204 -5.53 -7.44 9.40
C VAL A 204 -4.85 -8.63 8.74
N ARG A 205 -5.63 -9.53 8.16
CA ARG A 205 -5.12 -10.68 7.42
C ARG A 205 -5.23 -10.45 5.92
N ASN A 206 -4.22 -10.92 5.19
CA ASN A 206 -4.25 -10.96 3.73
C ASN A 206 -3.85 -12.38 3.28
N PRO A 207 -4.80 -13.20 2.76
CA PRO A 207 -4.56 -14.61 2.51
C PRO A 207 -3.64 -14.92 1.32
N GLY A 208 -3.17 -13.92 0.57
CA GLY A 208 -2.21 -14.23 -0.48
C GLY A 208 -1.99 -13.19 -1.56
N MET A 209 -0.84 -13.28 -2.17
CA MET A 209 -0.39 -12.42 -3.27
C MET A 209 -0.77 -13.04 -4.62
N SER A 210 -1.36 -12.25 -5.52
CA SER A 210 -1.79 -12.71 -6.84
C SER A 210 -0.79 -12.41 -7.97
N ALA A 211 0.22 -11.58 -7.72
CA ALA A 211 1.20 -11.18 -8.73
C ALA A 211 2.35 -12.19 -8.87
N SER A 212 2.87 -12.37 -10.10
CA SER A 212 4.04 -13.22 -10.33
C SER A 212 5.29 -12.67 -9.63
N ILE A 213 6.20 -13.59 -9.20
CA ILE A 213 7.46 -13.22 -8.56
C ILE A 213 8.28 -12.25 -9.42
N GLU A 214 8.31 -12.45 -10.75
CA GLU A 214 9.06 -11.57 -11.66
C GLU A 214 8.49 -10.15 -11.65
N ARG A 215 7.16 -10.01 -11.68
CA ARG A 215 6.49 -8.71 -11.68
C ARG A 215 6.71 -7.96 -10.37
N VAL A 216 6.61 -8.67 -9.25
CA VAL A 216 6.88 -8.11 -7.92
C VAL A 216 8.33 -7.62 -7.82
N ALA A 217 9.30 -8.48 -8.17
CA ALA A 217 10.72 -8.13 -8.15
C ALA A 217 11.05 -6.93 -9.06
N TYR A 218 10.41 -6.85 -10.22
CA TYR A 218 10.56 -5.73 -11.14
C TYR A 218 10.02 -4.43 -10.55
N LEU A 219 8.75 -4.42 -10.12
CA LEU A 219 8.09 -3.21 -9.61
C LEU A 219 8.75 -2.71 -8.34
N GLN A 220 8.98 -3.58 -7.36
CA GLN A 220 9.64 -3.20 -6.11
C GLN A 220 11.01 -2.58 -6.35
N LEU A 221 11.89 -3.20 -7.14
CA LEU A 221 13.21 -2.65 -7.37
C LEU A 221 13.17 -1.35 -8.18
N ARG A 222 12.39 -1.29 -9.28
CA ARG A 222 12.28 -0.08 -10.11
C ARG A 222 11.79 1.11 -9.30
N ASN A 223 10.76 0.88 -8.49
CA ASN A 223 10.13 1.90 -7.67
C ASN A 223 11.02 2.30 -6.48
N THR A 224 11.70 1.34 -5.81
CA THR A 224 12.74 1.66 -4.82
C THR A 224 13.81 2.58 -5.41
N LEU A 225 14.31 2.29 -6.63
CA LEU A 225 15.31 3.13 -7.28
C LEU A 225 14.79 4.54 -7.59
N LEU A 226 13.51 4.67 -7.96
CA LEU A 226 12.86 5.98 -8.14
C LEU A 226 12.81 6.73 -6.81
N MET A 227 12.28 6.10 -5.76
CA MET A 227 12.16 6.66 -4.42
C MET A 227 13.52 7.13 -3.87
N LEU A 228 14.53 6.27 -3.91
CA LEU A 228 15.87 6.62 -3.46
C LEU A 228 16.46 7.80 -4.23
N ARG A 229 16.28 7.84 -5.55
CA ARG A 229 16.77 8.95 -6.37
C ARG A 229 16.11 10.28 -6.03
N GLU A 230 14.80 10.29 -5.84
CA GLU A 230 14.01 11.51 -5.63
C GLU A 230 14.18 12.05 -4.19
N HIS A 231 14.27 11.18 -3.19
CA HIS A 231 14.29 11.58 -1.79
C HIS A 231 15.69 11.66 -1.17
N PHE A 232 16.64 10.81 -1.62
CA PHE A 232 18.00 10.73 -1.07
C PHE A 232 19.09 11.08 -2.09
N GLY A 233 18.75 11.08 -3.37
CA GLY A 233 19.64 11.49 -4.45
C GLY A 233 20.26 10.33 -5.26
N ARG A 234 20.88 10.72 -6.39
CA ARG A 234 21.39 9.77 -7.41
C ARG A 234 22.41 8.78 -6.87
N ARG A 235 23.23 9.15 -5.87
CA ARG A 235 24.27 8.29 -5.30
C ARG A 235 23.66 7.08 -4.58
N HIS A 236 22.55 7.27 -3.86
CA HIS A 236 21.81 6.22 -3.16
C HIS A 236 21.18 5.24 -4.15
N ALA A 237 20.52 5.76 -5.18
CA ALA A 237 19.98 4.91 -6.24
C ALA A 237 21.10 4.12 -6.98
N ALA A 238 22.25 4.74 -7.27
CA ALA A 238 23.38 4.07 -7.91
C ALA A 238 23.95 2.95 -7.02
N PHE A 239 24.11 3.20 -5.71
CA PHE A 239 24.52 2.16 -4.76
C PHE A 239 23.54 0.98 -4.77
N ARG A 240 22.24 1.26 -4.71
CA ARG A 240 21.20 0.22 -4.75
C ARG A 240 21.21 -0.59 -6.04
N ILE A 241 21.52 0.03 -7.19
CA ILE A 241 21.73 -0.68 -8.45
C ILE A 241 22.89 -1.66 -8.32
N VAL A 242 24.05 -1.23 -7.79
CA VAL A 242 25.21 -2.11 -7.58
C VAL A 242 24.83 -3.30 -6.70
N VAL A 243 24.14 -3.05 -5.56
CA VAL A 243 23.66 -4.12 -4.68
C VAL A 243 22.74 -5.08 -5.43
N ALA A 244 21.79 -4.59 -6.22
CA ALA A 244 20.87 -5.43 -6.98
C ALA A 244 21.61 -6.31 -8.01
N LEU A 245 22.62 -5.76 -8.71
CA LEU A 245 23.41 -6.48 -9.70
C LEU A 245 24.31 -7.55 -9.05
N VAL A 246 24.89 -7.26 -7.87
CA VAL A 246 25.69 -8.24 -7.10
C VAL A 246 24.81 -9.37 -6.55
N GLN A 247 23.60 -9.08 -6.10
CA GLN A 247 22.65 -10.08 -5.61
C GLN A 247 22.22 -11.09 -6.68
N ILE A 248 22.29 -10.76 -7.98
CA ILE A 248 21.92 -11.68 -9.06
C ILE A 248 22.84 -12.91 -9.09
N PRO A 249 24.17 -12.80 -9.30
CA PRO A 249 25.06 -13.97 -9.31
C PRO A 249 25.11 -14.66 -7.93
N MET A 250 25.03 -13.92 -6.83
CA MET A 250 24.96 -14.53 -5.50
C MET A 250 23.76 -15.45 -5.37
N GLY A 251 22.56 -15.04 -5.79
CA GLY A 251 21.37 -15.89 -5.74
C GLY A 251 21.39 -17.04 -6.75
N LEU A 252 22.19 -16.96 -7.84
CA LEU A 252 22.38 -18.09 -8.76
C LEU A 252 23.18 -19.22 -8.11
N VAL A 253 24.25 -18.88 -7.37
CA VAL A 253 25.16 -19.87 -6.78
C VAL A 253 24.80 -20.26 -5.35
N HIS A 254 24.04 -19.42 -4.62
CA HIS A 254 23.72 -19.63 -3.21
C HIS A 254 22.22 -19.40 -2.96
N ALA A 255 21.45 -20.49 -2.91
CA ALA A 255 20.00 -20.42 -2.74
C ALA A 255 19.53 -19.62 -1.51
N PRO A 256 20.17 -19.69 -0.32
CA PRO A 256 19.82 -18.86 0.84
C PRO A 256 19.93 -17.35 0.62
N ALA A 257 20.72 -16.90 -0.38
CA ALA A 257 20.81 -15.48 -0.73
C ALA A 257 19.63 -14.97 -1.57
N ARG A 258 18.68 -15.85 -1.91
CA ARG A 258 17.46 -15.48 -2.63
C ARG A 258 16.46 -14.92 -1.63
N GLY A 259 16.13 -13.63 -1.75
CA GLY A 259 14.99 -13.05 -1.03
C GLY A 259 13.66 -13.61 -1.56
N LEU A 260 12.57 -13.32 -0.87
CA LEU A 260 11.22 -13.82 -1.14
C LEU A 260 10.78 -13.64 -2.62
N HIS A 261 11.12 -12.51 -3.22
CA HIS A 261 10.77 -12.17 -4.61
C HIS A 261 12.02 -12.14 -5.51
N TRP A 262 12.82 -13.23 -5.51
CA TRP A 262 14.04 -13.25 -6.28
C TRP A 262 13.80 -13.59 -7.75
N SER A 263 14.00 -12.63 -8.65
CA SER A 263 13.97 -12.81 -10.10
C SER A 263 15.10 -12.05 -10.76
N PRO A 264 16.12 -12.74 -11.32
CA PRO A 264 17.22 -12.08 -12.05
C PRO A 264 16.72 -11.22 -13.21
N ARG A 265 15.77 -11.75 -13.99
CA ARG A 265 15.21 -11.05 -15.14
C ARG A 265 14.41 -9.81 -14.69
N GLY A 266 13.54 -9.94 -13.69
CA GLY A 266 12.78 -8.81 -13.14
C GLY A 266 13.72 -7.70 -12.64
N ARG A 267 14.82 -8.04 -11.94
CA ARG A 267 15.81 -7.07 -11.46
C ARG A 267 16.54 -6.36 -12.60
N LEU A 268 16.97 -7.07 -13.65
CA LEU A 268 17.64 -6.46 -14.80
C LEU A 268 16.71 -5.51 -15.56
N LEU A 269 15.43 -5.91 -15.75
CA LEU A 269 14.42 -5.06 -16.38
C LEU A 269 14.14 -3.81 -15.53
N ALA A 270 14.07 -3.93 -14.21
CA ALA A 270 13.90 -2.81 -13.28
C ALA A 270 15.02 -1.77 -13.40
N VAL A 271 16.28 -2.22 -13.40
CA VAL A 271 17.45 -1.35 -13.58
C VAL A 271 17.42 -0.69 -14.96
N ARG A 272 17.16 -1.46 -16.03
CA ARG A 272 17.03 -0.95 -17.40
C ARG A 272 16.02 0.21 -17.47
N ASP A 273 14.83 0.00 -16.92
CA ASP A 273 13.74 0.96 -17.05
C ASP A 273 13.92 2.16 -16.12
N HIS A 274 14.51 1.97 -14.94
CA HIS A 274 14.93 3.10 -14.10
C HIS A 274 15.94 4.01 -14.83
N LEU A 275 16.98 3.43 -15.46
CA LEU A 275 17.97 4.20 -16.21
C LEU A 275 17.37 4.92 -17.43
N ARG A 276 16.30 4.34 -18.02
CA ARG A 276 15.53 4.94 -19.12
C ARG A 276 14.41 5.86 -18.64
N LYS A 277 14.25 6.06 -17.32
CA LYS A 277 13.19 6.85 -16.69
C LYS A 277 11.77 6.39 -17.08
N ARG A 278 11.57 5.09 -17.25
CA ARG A 278 10.28 4.48 -17.57
C ARG A 278 9.62 4.01 -16.27
N TYR A 279 8.53 4.68 -15.89
CA TYR A 279 7.75 4.41 -14.68
C TYR A 279 6.27 4.21 -15.03
N GLY A 280 5.42 4.01 -14.04
CA GLY A 280 4.00 3.68 -14.24
C GLY A 280 3.80 2.19 -14.52
N ALA A 281 2.85 1.87 -15.38
CA ALA A 281 2.52 0.48 -15.70
C ALA A 281 3.76 -0.31 -16.19
N PRO A 282 3.92 -1.58 -15.76
CA PRO A 282 5.01 -2.43 -16.26
C PRO A 282 4.81 -2.70 -17.75
N PRO A 283 5.90 -2.77 -18.54
CA PRO A 283 5.80 -3.13 -19.95
C PRO A 283 5.41 -4.60 -20.13
N ASP A 284 4.89 -4.94 -21.33
CA ASP A 284 4.40 -6.30 -21.65
C ASP A 284 5.46 -7.40 -21.56
N ASP A 285 6.76 -7.03 -21.64
CA ASP A 285 7.87 -7.97 -21.50
C ASP A 285 8.13 -8.39 -20.04
N VAL A 286 7.45 -7.79 -19.07
CA VAL A 286 7.42 -8.24 -17.67
C VAL A 286 6.28 -9.25 -17.49
N ARG A 287 6.61 -10.49 -17.20
CA ARG A 287 5.63 -11.59 -17.06
C ARG A 287 4.59 -11.28 -15.97
N VAL A 288 3.34 -11.57 -16.29
CA VAL A 288 2.19 -11.43 -15.37
C VAL A 288 2.18 -12.54 -14.34
#